data_bec7e010815833f0d250ddc79ba037da
#
_entry.id   bec7e010815833f0d250ddc79ba037da
#
_cell.length_a   1.000
_cell.length_b   1.000
_cell.length_c   1.000
_cell.angle_alpha   90.00
_cell.angle_beta   90.00
_cell.angle_gamma   90.00
#
_symmetry.space_group_name_H-M   'P 1'
#
loop_
_entity.id
_entity.type
_entity.pdbx_description
1 polymer ?
#
loop_
_entity_poly.entity_id
_entity_poly.type
_entity_poly.pdbx_seq_one_letter_code
_entity_poly.pdbx_strand_id
1 'polypeptide(L)'
;MPLSAYINGERQIASLLSPLEWETLRAKRPSIELGCCRSQGFMRVSKLGTQHFVHARRSDFCMSAPESAQHLLLKSVVLRAVREAGWNGDVEVCGPSGSWRADVMAHKGSLQVAFEIQLSTIPFAELAARQLKYANSDVRGCWFYGRGALKPPPPAKTDIPLFPLDFSEKNPFAALNRGLPPDQVRIGSRLMPLHQAVSALLNRQFRRCAKQRVATAKGITIFQFHECWACHRNFNIFCPTECSVTCGDRPPTGELENWVASPLKKTGAPWIVRKVQQYVATHPELDLAVSYPGWHWAESSRRKHFTFCCFHCGALIAGEIFEQLLEDNECMQNPEYSLGHVATIPLKTTEEFIDAPHWCYSEAHRFCQ
;
A
#
# COMPACT_ATOMS: atom_id res chain seq x y z
N MET A 1 -20.10 11.27 17.91
CA MET A 1 -19.12 11.97 18.79
C MET A 1 -18.37 13.00 17.95
N PRO A 2 -18.68 14.30 18.08
CA PRO A 2 -18.09 15.31 17.20
C PRO A 2 -16.65 15.68 17.59
N LEU A 3 -15.86 16.03 16.55
CA LEU A 3 -14.53 16.62 16.75
C LEU A 3 -14.60 18.14 16.93
N SER A 4 -15.75 18.78 16.66
CA SER A 4 -15.95 20.22 16.79
C SER A 4 -17.03 20.57 17.80
N ALA A 5 -16.82 21.69 18.49
CA ALA A 5 -17.79 22.28 19.40
C ALA A 5 -17.63 23.81 19.46
N TYR A 6 -18.61 24.51 20.04
CA TYR A 6 -18.50 25.91 20.38
C TYR A 6 -18.19 26.04 21.86
N ILE A 7 -17.14 26.78 22.18
CA ILE A 7 -16.72 27.09 23.54
C ILE A 7 -16.73 28.59 23.69
N ASN A 8 -17.56 29.12 24.57
CA ASN A 8 -17.80 30.56 24.73
C ASN A 8 -18.17 31.28 23.40
N GLY A 9 -18.91 30.60 22.54
CA GLY A 9 -19.30 31.12 21.22
C GLY A 9 -18.29 30.93 20.10
N GLU A 10 -17.05 30.55 20.39
CA GLU A 10 -16.00 30.28 19.40
C GLU A 10 -15.97 28.79 19.04
N ARG A 11 -15.86 28.51 17.74
CA ARG A 11 -15.75 27.13 17.26
C ARG A 11 -14.36 26.58 17.49
N GLN A 12 -14.27 25.47 18.20
CA GLN A 12 -13.05 24.75 18.51
C GLN A 12 -13.06 23.37 17.87
N ILE A 13 -11.91 22.95 17.35
CA ILE A 13 -11.70 21.60 16.80
C ILE A 13 -10.73 20.88 17.72
N ALA A 14 -11.21 19.84 18.41
CA ALA A 14 -10.49 19.12 19.45
C ALA A 14 -9.13 18.59 19.00
N SER A 15 -9.04 18.01 17.79
CA SER A 15 -7.83 17.41 17.27
C SER A 15 -6.74 18.42 16.83
N LEU A 16 -7.03 19.70 16.84
CA LEU A 16 -6.07 20.77 16.55
C LEU A 16 -5.49 21.40 17.83
N LEU A 17 -6.07 21.12 18.98
CA LEU A 17 -5.53 21.55 20.26
C LEU A 17 -4.38 20.60 20.67
N SER A 18 -3.30 21.19 21.14
CA SER A 18 -2.23 20.42 21.79
C SER A 18 -2.76 19.76 23.10
N PRO A 19 -2.10 18.72 23.60
CA PRO A 19 -2.49 18.12 24.87
C PRO A 19 -2.55 19.12 26.03
N LEU A 20 -1.62 20.08 26.06
CA LEU A 20 -1.57 21.10 27.12
C LEU A 20 -2.74 22.09 27.00
N GLU A 21 -3.03 22.57 25.79
CA GLU A 21 -4.21 23.45 25.54
C GLU A 21 -5.51 22.75 25.89
N TRP A 22 -5.63 21.46 25.53
CA TRP A 22 -6.80 20.64 25.84
C TRP A 22 -7.03 20.51 27.35
N GLU A 23 -5.99 20.15 28.12
CA GLU A 23 -6.11 20.02 29.57
C GLU A 23 -6.32 21.38 30.27
N THR A 24 -5.66 22.44 29.80
CA THR A 24 -5.88 23.81 30.28
C THR A 24 -7.34 24.25 30.07
N LEU A 25 -7.87 23.97 28.90
CA LEU A 25 -9.26 24.28 28.57
C LEU A 25 -10.23 23.47 29.44
N ARG A 26 -9.95 22.18 29.61
CA ARG A 26 -10.76 21.25 30.42
C ARG A 26 -10.80 21.67 31.90
N ALA A 27 -9.68 22.13 32.45
CA ALA A 27 -9.60 22.60 33.84
C ALA A 27 -10.50 23.82 34.11
N LYS A 28 -10.72 24.69 33.12
CA LYS A 28 -11.59 25.85 33.20
C LYS A 28 -13.08 25.50 33.21
N ARG A 29 -13.46 24.24 32.94
CA ARG A 29 -14.85 23.76 32.87
C ARG A 29 -15.77 24.67 32.05
N PRO A 30 -15.41 24.97 30.78
CA PRO A 30 -16.15 25.90 29.96
C PRO A 30 -17.55 25.38 29.62
N SER A 31 -18.47 26.28 29.27
CA SER A 31 -19.72 25.89 28.62
C SER A 31 -19.41 25.42 27.20
N ILE A 32 -19.88 24.22 26.84
CA ILE A 32 -19.60 23.58 25.55
C ILE A 32 -20.93 23.31 24.85
N GLU A 33 -21.09 23.87 23.65
CA GLU A 33 -22.20 23.59 22.76
C GLU A 33 -21.72 22.76 21.56
N LEU A 34 -22.36 21.62 21.31
CA LEU A 34 -22.01 20.77 20.20
C LEU A 34 -22.45 21.36 18.86
N GLY A 35 -21.56 21.33 17.85
CA GLY A 35 -21.84 21.86 16.52
C GLY A 35 -23.01 21.19 15.79
N CYS A 36 -23.30 19.92 16.10
CA CYS A 36 -24.32 19.12 15.43
C CYS A 36 -25.77 19.46 15.87
N CYS A 37 -25.99 19.94 17.10
CA CYS A 37 -27.36 20.14 17.64
C CYS A 37 -27.47 21.24 18.69
N ARG A 38 -26.41 21.99 18.95
CA ARG A 38 -26.32 23.03 19.97
C ARG A 38 -26.60 22.53 21.40
N SER A 39 -26.69 21.23 21.60
CA SER A 39 -26.84 20.67 22.96
C SER A 39 -25.54 20.77 23.73
N GLN A 40 -25.66 20.77 25.07
CA GLN A 40 -24.50 20.77 25.97
C GLN A 40 -23.61 19.52 25.75
N GLY A 41 -22.28 19.72 25.75
CA GLY A 41 -21.30 18.69 25.58
C GLY A 41 -20.22 18.66 26.67
N PHE A 42 -19.39 17.64 26.63
CA PHE A 42 -18.20 17.46 27.46
C PHE A 42 -16.97 17.14 26.63
N MET A 43 -15.84 17.48 27.18
CA MET A 43 -14.51 17.09 26.63
C MET A 43 -14.16 15.66 27.04
N ARG A 44 -13.73 14.87 26.08
CA ARG A 44 -13.34 13.47 26.29
C ARG A 44 -12.14 13.09 25.44
N VAL A 45 -11.39 12.10 25.90
CA VAL A 45 -10.33 11.46 25.11
C VAL A 45 -10.79 10.03 24.80
N SER A 46 -10.67 9.61 23.57
CA SER A 46 -11.03 8.26 23.12
C SER A 46 -10.04 7.23 23.64
N LYS A 47 -10.37 5.93 23.51
CA LYS A 47 -9.44 4.83 23.83
C LYS A 47 -8.16 4.86 23.00
N LEU A 48 -8.19 5.55 21.85
CA LEU A 48 -7.05 5.73 20.94
C LEU A 48 -6.35 7.09 21.12
N GLY A 49 -6.59 7.78 22.24
CA GLY A 49 -5.93 9.05 22.54
C GLY A 49 -6.51 10.26 21.79
N THR A 50 -7.57 10.10 20.99
CA THR A 50 -8.15 11.22 20.23
C THR A 50 -9.04 12.09 21.12
N GLN A 51 -8.70 13.38 21.23
CA GLN A 51 -9.51 14.40 21.87
C GLN A 51 -10.79 14.63 21.06
N HIS A 52 -11.94 14.66 21.71
CA HIS A 52 -13.25 14.87 21.08
C HIS A 52 -14.29 15.37 22.07
N PHE A 53 -15.44 15.77 21.55
CA PHE A 53 -16.58 16.18 22.37
C PHE A 53 -17.66 15.10 22.39
N VAL A 54 -18.41 15.01 23.48
CA VAL A 54 -19.54 14.09 23.65
C VAL A 54 -20.76 14.82 24.15
N HIS A 55 -21.97 14.36 23.81
CA HIS A 55 -23.21 14.89 24.35
C HIS A 55 -23.31 14.64 25.84
N ALA A 56 -23.72 15.65 26.60
CA ALA A 56 -24.15 15.49 27.98
C ALA A 56 -25.40 14.64 28.04
N ARG A 57 -26.38 15.01 27.21
CA ARG A 57 -27.60 14.26 26.92
C ARG A 57 -27.86 14.41 25.42
N ARG A 58 -28.04 13.30 24.74
CA ARG A 58 -28.33 13.34 23.29
C ARG A 58 -29.75 13.88 23.10
N SER A 59 -29.87 14.87 22.23
CA SER A 59 -31.17 15.36 21.78
C SER A 59 -31.78 14.39 20.77
N ASP A 60 -33.09 14.17 20.83
CA ASP A 60 -33.84 13.35 19.88
C ASP A 60 -33.77 13.89 18.45
N PHE A 61 -33.47 15.17 18.29
CA PHE A 61 -33.28 15.84 17.00
C PHE A 61 -31.85 15.81 16.49
N CYS A 62 -30.93 15.21 17.24
CA CYS A 62 -29.51 15.16 16.81
C CYS A 62 -29.28 14.06 15.79
N MET A 63 -29.01 14.45 14.55
CA MET A 63 -28.70 13.58 13.44
C MET A 63 -27.27 12.96 13.50
N SER A 64 -26.47 13.37 14.48
CA SER A 64 -25.09 12.83 14.64
C SER A 64 -25.16 11.40 15.15
N ALA A 65 -24.63 10.45 14.37
CA ALA A 65 -24.49 9.06 14.79
C ALA A 65 -23.31 8.89 15.77
N PRO A 66 -23.32 7.84 16.62
CA PRO A 66 -22.15 7.45 17.39
C PRO A 66 -21.00 7.08 16.42
N GLU A 67 -19.81 7.61 16.68
CA GLU A 67 -18.61 7.30 15.91
C GLU A 67 -17.68 6.40 16.73
N SER A 68 -16.96 5.50 16.05
CA SER A 68 -15.94 4.67 16.70
C SER A 68 -14.69 5.50 17.03
N ALA A 69 -13.90 5.06 18.01
CA ALA A 69 -12.63 5.71 18.34
C ALA A 69 -11.66 5.72 17.13
N GLN A 70 -11.75 4.69 16.28
CA GLN A 70 -10.97 4.57 15.04
C GLN A 70 -11.40 5.62 14.01
N HIS A 71 -12.71 5.84 13.81
CA HIS A 71 -13.22 6.86 12.90
C HIS A 71 -12.75 8.27 13.32
N LEU A 72 -12.84 8.59 14.62
CA LEU A 72 -12.35 9.86 15.18
C LEU A 72 -10.86 10.06 14.94
N LEU A 73 -10.05 9.00 15.13
CA LEU A 73 -8.60 9.06 14.89
C LEU A 73 -8.30 9.34 13.43
N LEU A 74 -8.92 8.60 12.50
CA LEU A 74 -8.70 8.76 11.06
C LEU A 74 -9.13 10.17 10.58
N LYS A 75 -10.27 10.69 11.05
CA LYS A 75 -10.68 12.09 10.79
C LYS A 75 -9.62 13.08 11.27
N SER A 76 -9.06 12.85 12.45
CA SER A 76 -7.99 13.71 13.01
C SER A 76 -6.71 13.67 12.17
N VAL A 77 -6.31 12.48 11.69
CA VAL A 77 -5.15 12.30 10.79
C VAL A 77 -5.38 13.04 9.47
N VAL A 78 -6.54 12.84 8.85
CA VAL A 78 -6.90 13.53 7.59
C VAL A 78 -6.87 15.05 7.76
N LEU A 79 -7.50 15.57 8.84
CA LEU A 79 -7.54 17.02 9.09
C LEU A 79 -6.12 17.63 9.25
N ARG A 80 -5.26 16.98 10.01
CA ARG A 80 -3.87 17.43 10.18
C ARG A 80 -3.12 17.41 8.85
N ALA A 81 -3.22 16.33 8.09
CA ALA A 81 -2.59 16.22 6.77
C ALA A 81 -3.08 17.29 5.77
N VAL A 82 -4.37 17.63 5.81
CA VAL A 82 -4.93 18.75 5.02
C VAL A 82 -4.22 20.06 5.35
N ARG A 83 -4.05 20.35 6.64
CA ARG A 83 -3.40 21.60 7.10
C ARG A 83 -1.89 21.61 6.81
N GLU A 84 -1.22 20.49 7.01
CA GLU A 84 0.21 20.33 6.68
C GLU A 84 0.47 20.47 5.17
N ALA A 85 -0.50 20.07 4.33
CA ALA A 85 -0.44 20.31 2.88
C ALA A 85 -0.72 21.78 2.46
N GLY A 86 -0.91 22.70 3.41
CA GLY A 86 -1.17 24.12 3.17
C GLY A 86 -2.59 24.42 2.65
N TRP A 87 -3.56 23.58 3.05
CA TRP A 87 -4.98 23.79 2.82
C TRP A 87 -5.70 24.16 4.12
N ASN A 88 -6.78 24.92 4.02
CA ASN A 88 -7.67 25.11 5.15
C ASN A 88 -8.50 23.83 5.33
N GLY A 89 -8.48 23.29 6.55
CA GLY A 89 -9.21 22.07 6.90
C GLY A 89 -10.24 22.33 8.00
N ASP A 90 -11.42 21.72 7.85
CA ASP A 90 -12.48 21.73 8.83
C ASP A 90 -13.16 20.36 8.92
N VAL A 91 -13.87 20.08 10.00
CA VAL A 91 -14.55 18.80 10.24
C VAL A 91 -16.06 18.98 10.31
N GLU A 92 -16.78 17.90 9.92
CA GLU A 92 -18.23 17.83 10.09
C GLU A 92 -18.98 18.99 9.40
N VAL A 93 -18.46 19.40 8.25
CA VAL A 93 -19.01 20.50 7.46
C VAL A 93 -20.27 20.03 6.75
N CYS A 94 -21.36 20.77 6.95
CA CYS A 94 -22.62 20.50 6.27
C CYS A 94 -22.71 21.30 4.97
N GLY A 95 -23.27 20.66 3.94
CA GLY A 95 -23.61 21.31 2.69
C GLY A 95 -24.87 22.17 2.79
N PRO A 96 -25.23 22.80 1.66
CA PRO A 96 -26.45 23.62 1.59
C PRO A 96 -27.67 22.85 2.10
N SER A 97 -28.42 23.48 2.98
CA SER A 97 -29.65 22.90 3.61
C SER A 97 -29.43 21.51 4.26
N GLY A 98 -28.19 21.18 4.65
CA GLY A 98 -27.89 19.89 5.26
C GLY A 98 -27.95 18.71 4.29
N SER A 99 -27.84 18.95 2.97
CA SER A 99 -27.92 17.91 1.92
C SER A 99 -26.85 16.83 2.05
N TRP A 100 -25.69 17.16 2.61
CA TRP A 100 -24.57 16.27 2.95
C TRP A 100 -23.81 16.79 4.17
N ARG A 101 -23.00 15.95 4.78
CA ARG A 101 -22.05 16.32 5.85
C ARG A 101 -20.74 15.59 5.62
N ALA A 102 -19.68 16.36 5.36
CA ALA A 102 -18.33 15.83 5.15
C ALA A 102 -17.66 15.53 6.49
N ASP A 103 -16.94 14.40 6.58
CA ASP A 103 -16.11 14.07 7.74
C ASP A 103 -14.99 15.10 7.91
N VAL A 104 -14.25 15.38 6.82
CA VAL A 104 -13.25 16.46 6.76
C VAL A 104 -13.42 17.21 5.44
N MET A 105 -13.52 18.52 5.50
CA MET A 105 -13.54 19.40 4.34
C MET A 105 -12.19 20.11 4.21
N ALA A 106 -11.54 19.99 3.05
CA ALA A 106 -10.37 20.76 2.68
C ALA A 106 -10.77 21.85 1.66
N HIS A 107 -10.27 23.07 1.83
CA HIS A 107 -10.49 24.13 0.85
C HIS A 107 -9.24 25.00 0.64
N LYS A 108 -9.04 25.43 -0.61
CA LYS A 108 -7.95 26.32 -1.03
C LYS A 108 -8.41 27.17 -2.21
N GLY A 109 -8.63 28.46 -1.99
CA GLY A 109 -9.32 29.33 -2.96
C GLY A 109 -10.74 28.81 -3.19
N SER A 110 -11.13 28.61 -4.44
CA SER A 110 -12.42 28.03 -4.84
C SER A 110 -12.49 26.50 -4.81
N LEU A 111 -11.35 25.83 -4.60
CA LEU A 111 -11.30 24.37 -4.60
C LEU A 111 -11.77 23.81 -3.26
N GLN A 112 -12.70 22.83 -3.32
CA GLN A 112 -13.20 22.11 -2.16
C GLN A 112 -13.07 20.61 -2.36
N VAL A 113 -12.57 19.91 -1.33
CA VAL A 113 -12.44 18.46 -1.31
C VAL A 113 -13.03 17.92 -0.01
N ALA A 114 -14.06 17.11 -0.11
CA ALA A 114 -14.63 16.36 1.01
C ALA A 114 -13.91 15.01 1.14
N PHE A 115 -13.26 14.78 2.26
CA PHE A 115 -12.71 13.48 2.63
C PHE A 115 -13.70 12.75 3.52
N GLU A 116 -14.05 11.54 3.13
CA GLU A 116 -14.98 10.66 3.82
C GLU A 116 -14.28 9.39 4.30
N ILE A 117 -14.62 8.92 5.49
CA ILE A 117 -14.06 7.72 6.10
C ILE A 117 -15.18 6.73 6.35
N GLN A 118 -15.25 5.69 5.53
CA GLN A 118 -16.31 4.69 5.59
C GLN A 118 -15.82 3.40 6.22
N LEU A 119 -16.07 3.19 7.51
CA LEU A 119 -15.70 1.98 8.24
C LEU A 119 -16.84 0.98 8.41
N SER A 120 -18.07 1.49 8.56
CA SER A 120 -19.28 0.66 8.63
C SER A 120 -19.74 0.19 7.27
N THR A 121 -20.41 -0.95 7.22
CA THR A 121 -20.94 -1.48 5.95
C THR A 121 -22.09 -0.63 5.43
N ILE A 122 -21.97 -0.18 4.16
CA ILE A 122 -23.04 0.49 3.40
C ILE A 122 -23.14 -0.09 1.99
N PRO A 123 -24.29 0.03 1.32
CA PRO A 123 -24.40 -0.24 -0.12
C PRO A 123 -23.53 0.71 -0.94
N PHE A 124 -22.84 0.17 -1.98
CA PHE A 124 -22.08 1.03 -2.90
C PHE A 124 -22.96 2.10 -3.56
N ALA A 125 -24.22 1.79 -3.85
CA ALA A 125 -25.20 2.75 -4.40
C ALA A 125 -25.43 3.95 -3.47
N GLU A 126 -25.45 3.74 -2.14
CA GLU A 126 -25.58 4.84 -1.17
C GLU A 126 -24.36 5.75 -1.20
N LEU A 127 -23.15 5.17 -1.23
CA LEU A 127 -21.91 5.95 -1.39
C LEU A 127 -21.92 6.76 -2.69
N ALA A 128 -22.32 6.16 -3.80
CA ALA A 128 -22.41 6.82 -5.10
C ALA A 128 -23.44 7.98 -5.07
N ALA A 129 -24.58 7.78 -4.39
CA ALA A 129 -25.57 8.86 -4.20
C ALA A 129 -25.02 10.02 -3.34
N ARG A 130 -24.22 9.73 -2.30
CA ARG A 130 -23.54 10.76 -1.52
C ARG A 130 -22.49 11.50 -2.35
N GLN A 131 -21.72 10.78 -3.18
CA GLN A 131 -20.75 11.37 -4.11
C GLN A 131 -21.41 12.35 -5.09
N LEU A 132 -22.59 12.01 -5.61
CA LEU A 132 -23.35 12.88 -6.51
C LEU A 132 -23.79 14.18 -5.80
N LYS A 133 -24.17 14.12 -4.52
CA LYS A 133 -24.51 15.33 -3.75
C LYS A 133 -23.32 16.28 -3.61
N TYR A 134 -22.11 15.74 -3.41
CA TYR A 134 -20.88 16.55 -3.43
C TYR A 134 -20.65 17.20 -4.79
N ALA A 135 -20.72 16.41 -5.87
CA ALA A 135 -20.55 16.91 -7.23
C ALA A 135 -21.54 18.02 -7.59
N ASN A 136 -22.80 17.88 -7.19
CA ASN A 136 -23.86 18.90 -7.40
C ASN A 136 -23.61 20.19 -6.59
N SER A 137 -22.69 20.16 -5.64
CA SER A 137 -22.30 21.31 -4.80
C SER A 137 -20.90 21.83 -5.15
N ASP A 138 -20.34 21.45 -6.31
CA ASP A 138 -18.98 21.79 -6.73
C ASP A 138 -17.88 21.29 -5.76
N VAL A 139 -18.16 20.25 -4.98
CA VAL A 139 -17.23 19.63 -4.04
C VAL A 139 -16.73 18.32 -4.61
N ARG A 140 -15.43 18.10 -4.58
CA ARG A 140 -14.80 16.84 -4.95
C ARG A 140 -14.82 15.88 -3.78
N GLY A 141 -15.49 14.72 -3.91
CA GLY A 141 -15.48 13.68 -2.88
C GLY A 141 -14.28 12.74 -3.03
N CYS A 142 -13.65 12.38 -1.92
CA CYS A 142 -12.60 11.38 -1.82
C CYS A 142 -12.90 10.46 -0.63
N TRP A 143 -12.85 9.14 -0.85
CA TRP A 143 -13.34 8.16 0.10
C TRP A 143 -12.23 7.21 0.54
N PHE A 144 -12.05 7.10 1.84
CA PHE A 144 -11.23 6.07 2.47
C PHE A 144 -12.15 5.04 3.13
N TYR A 145 -12.07 3.77 2.73
CA TYR A 145 -13.01 2.77 3.20
C TYR A 145 -12.33 1.52 3.76
N GLY A 146 -12.88 0.96 4.82
CA GLY A 146 -12.42 -0.30 5.42
C GLY A 146 -12.76 -1.51 4.53
N ARG A 147 -11.96 -2.58 4.59
CA ARG A 147 -12.27 -3.84 3.88
C ARG A 147 -13.65 -4.34 4.28
N GLY A 148 -14.47 -4.66 3.28
CA GLY A 148 -15.85 -5.13 3.49
C GLY A 148 -16.86 -4.04 3.87
N ALA A 149 -16.46 -2.77 3.92
CA ALA A 149 -17.36 -1.66 4.20
C ALA A 149 -18.32 -1.35 3.03
N LEU A 150 -18.00 -1.76 1.82
CA LEU A 150 -18.84 -1.58 0.64
C LEU A 150 -19.43 -2.90 0.15
N LYS A 151 -20.74 -2.98 0.00
CA LYS A 151 -21.47 -4.17 -0.48
C LYS A 151 -22.53 -3.78 -1.52
N PRO A 152 -22.47 -4.32 -2.78
CA PRO A 152 -21.35 -5.10 -3.32
C PRO A 152 -20.05 -4.29 -3.37
N PRO A 153 -18.90 -4.93 -3.64
CA PRO A 153 -17.65 -4.22 -3.87
C PRO A 153 -17.79 -3.18 -4.98
N PRO A 154 -17.02 -2.08 -4.97
CA PRO A 154 -17.10 -1.07 -6.00
C PRO A 154 -16.76 -1.67 -7.37
N PRO A 155 -17.46 -1.25 -8.45
CA PRO A 155 -17.12 -1.67 -9.80
C PRO A 155 -15.67 -1.26 -10.15
N ALA A 156 -14.94 -2.14 -10.83
CA ALA A 156 -13.56 -1.88 -11.25
C ALA A 156 -13.41 -0.59 -12.09
N LYS A 157 -14.46 -0.20 -12.81
CA LYS A 157 -14.48 0.99 -13.67
C LYS A 157 -15.09 2.23 -13.01
N THR A 158 -15.22 2.25 -11.68
CA THR A 158 -15.74 3.47 -11.00
C THR A 158 -14.75 4.64 -11.12
N ASP A 159 -15.28 5.84 -11.37
CA ASP A 159 -14.50 7.08 -11.40
C ASP A 159 -14.47 7.79 -10.03
N ILE A 160 -15.20 7.25 -9.05
CA ILE A 160 -15.19 7.77 -7.69
C ILE A 160 -13.81 7.54 -7.08
N PRO A 161 -13.16 8.54 -6.47
CA PRO A 161 -11.90 8.36 -5.76
C PRO A 161 -12.11 7.52 -4.50
N LEU A 162 -11.90 6.21 -4.62
CA LEU A 162 -12.11 5.20 -3.58
C LEU A 162 -10.79 4.52 -3.26
N PHE A 163 -10.35 4.62 -2.01
CA PHE A 163 -9.09 4.07 -1.56
C PHE A 163 -9.30 3.17 -0.35
N PRO A 164 -9.03 1.85 -0.47
CA PRO A 164 -9.18 0.96 0.67
C PRO A 164 -8.13 1.26 1.75
N LEU A 165 -8.60 1.31 2.98
CA LEU A 165 -7.77 1.34 4.17
C LEU A 165 -7.28 -0.08 4.46
N ASP A 166 -5.98 -0.24 4.58
CA ASP A 166 -5.35 -1.49 4.96
C ASP A 166 -4.78 -1.35 6.37
N PHE A 167 -5.36 -2.11 7.27
CA PHE A 167 -4.87 -2.22 8.63
C PHE A 167 -3.93 -3.43 8.65
N SER A 168 -2.63 -3.19 8.79
CA SER A 168 -1.58 -4.23 8.79
C SER A 168 -1.76 -5.27 9.91
N GLU A 169 -2.64 -5.00 10.88
CA GLU A 169 -2.96 -5.92 11.96
C GLU A 169 -4.49 -6.09 12.10
N LYS A 170 -4.90 -7.33 12.39
CA LYS A 170 -6.30 -7.65 12.73
C LYS A 170 -6.82 -6.87 13.94
N ASN A 171 -5.89 -6.39 14.78
CA ASN A 171 -6.20 -5.56 15.95
C ASN A 171 -5.51 -4.19 15.83
N PRO A 172 -6.20 -3.14 15.39
CA PRO A 172 -5.64 -1.79 15.27
C PRO A 172 -5.17 -1.21 16.62
N PHE A 173 -5.67 -1.70 17.76
CA PHE A 173 -5.19 -1.31 19.08
C PHE A 173 -3.78 -1.82 19.38
N ALA A 174 -3.43 -3.01 18.89
CA ALA A 174 -2.09 -3.55 19.05
C ALA A 174 -1.05 -2.77 18.22
N ALA A 175 -1.42 -2.29 17.04
CA ALA A 175 -0.58 -1.45 16.20
C ALA A 175 -0.26 -0.10 16.87
N LEU A 176 -1.27 0.55 17.47
CA LEU A 176 -1.10 1.80 18.19
C LEU A 176 -0.20 1.66 19.41
N ASN A 177 -0.34 0.57 20.18
CA ASN A 177 0.51 0.31 21.34
C ASN A 177 1.98 0.09 20.96
N ARG A 178 2.28 -0.24 19.70
CA ARG A 178 3.65 -0.37 19.16
C ARG A 178 4.13 0.90 18.44
N GLY A 179 3.37 1.99 18.46
CA GLY A 179 3.70 3.24 17.77
C GLY A 179 3.62 3.14 16.24
N LEU A 180 2.99 2.08 15.71
CA LEU A 180 2.75 1.94 14.27
C LEU A 180 1.52 2.76 13.87
N PRO A 181 1.57 3.52 12.77
CA PRO A 181 0.39 4.23 12.27
C PRO A 181 -0.68 3.21 11.89
N PRO A 182 -1.93 3.33 12.42
CA PRO A 182 -2.99 2.34 12.19
C PRO A 182 -3.62 2.39 10.80
N ASP A 183 -3.07 3.21 9.90
CA ASP A 183 -3.78 3.79 8.76
C ASP A 183 -2.87 3.82 7.52
N GLN A 184 -2.84 2.69 6.84
CA GLN A 184 -2.27 2.65 5.49
C GLN A 184 -3.40 2.66 4.45
N VAL A 185 -3.16 3.34 3.36
CA VAL A 185 -4.04 3.39 2.19
C VAL A 185 -3.40 2.58 1.09
N ARG A 186 -4.18 1.71 0.47
CA ARG A 186 -3.74 0.94 -0.69
C ARG A 186 -4.10 1.67 -1.99
N ILE A 187 -3.10 1.87 -2.83
CA ILE A 187 -3.24 2.49 -4.15
C ILE A 187 -2.56 1.57 -5.15
N GLY A 188 -3.36 0.79 -5.89
CA GLY A 188 -2.83 -0.35 -6.63
C GLY A 188 -2.19 -1.35 -5.68
N SER A 189 -0.95 -1.75 -5.96
CA SER A 189 -0.13 -2.60 -5.07
C SER A 189 0.56 -1.80 -3.95
N ARG A 190 0.64 -0.49 -4.06
CA ARG A 190 1.36 0.36 -3.10
C ARG A 190 0.55 0.62 -1.84
N LEU A 191 1.21 0.45 -0.69
CA LEU A 191 0.72 0.90 0.61
C LEU A 191 1.43 2.20 0.99
N MET A 192 0.66 3.19 1.46
CA MET A 192 1.22 4.44 1.99
C MET A 192 0.45 4.89 3.22
N PRO A 193 1.08 5.61 4.16
CA PRO A 193 0.36 6.21 5.29
C PRO A 193 -0.76 7.15 4.84
N LEU A 194 -1.89 7.17 5.55
CA LEU A 194 -3.05 8.00 5.21
C LEU A 194 -2.70 9.49 5.07
N HIS A 195 -1.87 10.02 5.96
CA HIS A 195 -1.46 11.43 5.88
C HIS A 195 -0.69 11.75 4.60
N GLN A 196 0.17 10.83 4.13
CA GLN A 196 0.87 10.96 2.85
C GLN A 196 -0.10 10.88 1.67
N ALA A 197 -1.07 9.96 1.72
CA ALA A 197 -2.10 9.83 0.68
C ALA A 197 -2.93 11.11 0.55
N VAL A 198 -3.35 11.72 1.66
CA VAL A 198 -4.08 12.99 1.68
C VAL A 198 -3.24 14.12 1.08
N SER A 199 -1.99 14.26 1.50
CA SER A 199 -1.07 15.26 0.95
C SER A 199 -0.86 15.07 -0.55
N ALA A 200 -0.66 13.83 -0.99
CA ALA A 200 -0.46 13.49 -2.40
C ALA A 200 -1.70 13.79 -3.27
N LEU A 201 -2.91 13.51 -2.74
CA LEU A 201 -4.17 13.87 -3.40
C LEU A 201 -4.30 15.38 -3.58
N LEU A 202 -4.05 16.16 -2.53
CA LEU A 202 -4.13 17.62 -2.56
C LEU A 202 -3.06 18.25 -3.45
N ASN A 203 -1.89 17.62 -3.59
CA ASN A 203 -0.79 18.01 -4.48
C ASN A 203 -0.94 17.46 -5.90
N ARG A 204 -2.11 16.90 -6.26
CA ARG A 204 -2.41 16.38 -7.60
C ARG A 204 -1.46 15.27 -8.07
N GLN A 205 -0.87 14.51 -7.14
CA GLN A 205 -0.02 13.35 -7.43
C GLN A 205 -0.83 12.09 -7.75
N PHE A 206 -2.16 12.22 -7.83
CA PHE A 206 -3.09 11.18 -8.25
C PHE A 206 -3.84 11.60 -9.50
N ARG A 207 -3.97 10.66 -10.44
CA ARG A 207 -4.76 10.85 -11.67
C ARG A 207 -5.53 9.57 -11.98
N ARG A 208 -6.76 9.72 -12.44
CA ARG A 208 -7.53 8.62 -13.03
C ARG A 208 -7.01 8.35 -14.43
N CYS A 209 -6.53 7.13 -14.68
CA CYS A 209 -6.01 6.68 -15.96
C CYS A 209 -6.87 5.54 -16.51
N ALA A 210 -7.08 5.50 -17.82
CA ALA A 210 -7.83 4.44 -18.49
C ALA A 210 -6.95 3.21 -18.74
N LYS A 211 -5.67 3.42 -18.99
CA LYS A 211 -4.70 2.36 -19.26
C LYS A 211 -3.59 2.37 -18.21
N GLN A 212 -3.15 1.18 -17.82
CA GLN A 212 -2.06 0.98 -16.90
C GLN A 212 -0.78 0.67 -17.68
N ARG A 213 0.31 1.35 -17.32
CA ARG A 213 1.65 1.02 -17.83
C ARG A 213 2.16 -0.24 -17.12
N VAL A 214 2.60 -1.20 -17.90
CA VAL A 214 3.30 -2.40 -17.45
C VAL A 214 4.69 -2.40 -18.07
N ALA A 215 5.72 -2.40 -17.24
CA ALA A 215 7.10 -2.55 -17.67
C ALA A 215 7.55 -3.96 -17.33
N THR A 216 7.95 -4.73 -18.34
CA THR A 216 8.45 -6.10 -18.18
C THR A 216 9.94 -6.13 -18.51
N ALA A 217 10.75 -6.49 -17.53
CA ALA A 217 12.20 -6.69 -17.68
C ALA A 217 12.52 -8.17 -17.67
N LYS A 218 13.22 -8.62 -18.73
CA LYS A 218 13.77 -9.97 -18.84
C LYS A 218 15.26 -9.92 -18.57
N GLY A 219 15.75 -10.89 -17.80
CA GLY A 219 17.16 -10.97 -17.43
C GLY A 219 17.63 -12.39 -17.19
N ILE A 220 18.90 -12.51 -16.84
CA ILE A 220 19.47 -13.73 -16.26
C ILE A 220 19.95 -13.34 -14.89
N THR A 221 19.35 -13.89 -13.85
CA THR A 221 19.73 -13.58 -12.46
C THR A 221 20.70 -14.63 -11.95
N ILE A 222 21.80 -14.17 -11.35
CA ILE A 222 22.81 -14.98 -10.68
C ILE A 222 22.50 -14.95 -9.20
N PHE A 223 22.39 -16.11 -8.60
CA PHE A 223 22.09 -16.33 -7.20
C PHE A 223 23.25 -17.02 -6.49
N GLN A 224 23.46 -16.67 -5.23
CA GLN A 224 24.33 -17.44 -4.37
C GLN A 224 23.59 -18.65 -3.83
N PHE A 225 24.07 -19.84 -4.11
CA PHE A 225 23.60 -21.07 -3.51
C PHE A 225 24.36 -21.26 -2.19
N HIS A 226 23.62 -21.24 -1.11
CA HIS A 226 24.18 -21.38 0.23
C HIS A 226 24.52 -22.83 0.49
N GLU A 227 25.78 -23.09 0.79
CA GLU A 227 26.34 -24.31 1.33
C GLU A 227 26.11 -25.60 0.49
N CYS A 228 27.13 -26.00 -0.22
CA CYS A 228 27.15 -27.32 -0.86
C CYS A 228 27.07 -28.43 0.19
N TRP A 229 26.15 -29.38 0.04
CA TRP A 229 25.96 -30.49 0.96
C TRP A 229 27.20 -31.37 1.14
N ALA A 230 28.15 -31.38 0.16
CA ALA A 230 29.33 -32.21 0.19
C ALA A 230 30.61 -31.50 0.65
N CYS A 231 30.80 -30.24 0.29
CA CYS A 231 32.07 -29.53 0.60
C CYS A 231 31.84 -28.24 1.45
N HIS A 232 30.60 -27.94 1.81
CA HIS A 232 30.22 -26.83 2.67
C HIS A 232 30.67 -25.45 2.15
N ARG A 233 30.96 -25.30 0.85
CA ARG A 233 31.30 -24.02 0.23
C ARG A 233 30.12 -23.46 -0.55
N ASN A 234 30.01 -22.14 -0.54
CA ASN A 234 29.02 -21.42 -1.35
C ASN A 234 29.48 -21.40 -2.82
N PHE A 235 28.52 -21.36 -3.73
CA PHE A 235 28.76 -21.19 -5.15
C PHE A 235 27.56 -20.49 -5.80
N ASN A 236 27.68 -20.13 -7.07
CA ASN A 236 26.62 -19.39 -7.76
C ASN A 236 25.95 -20.28 -8.80
N ILE A 237 24.65 -20.11 -8.91
CA ILE A 237 23.80 -20.65 -9.98
C ILE A 237 23.10 -19.51 -10.68
N PHE A 238 22.48 -19.75 -11.81
CA PHE A 238 21.72 -18.73 -12.52
C PHE A 238 20.47 -19.28 -13.16
N CYS A 239 19.48 -18.43 -13.34
CA CYS A 239 18.30 -18.75 -14.13
C CYS A 239 17.81 -17.51 -14.91
N PRO A 240 17.12 -17.71 -16.05
CA PRO A 240 16.37 -16.65 -16.70
C PRO A 240 15.26 -16.16 -15.79
N THR A 241 15.10 -14.86 -15.71
CA THR A 241 14.09 -14.21 -14.86
C THR A 241 13.29 -13.20 -15.65
N GLU A 242 12.03 -13.07 -15.30
CA GLU A 242 11.15 -12.03 -15.84
C GLU A 242 10.50 -11.31 -14.65
N CYS A 243 10.51 -9.99 -14.71
CA CYS A 243 9.87 -9.16 -13.72
C CYS A 243 8.95 -8.16 -14.40
N SER A 244 7.68 -8.15 -14.02
CA SER A 244 6.72 -7.17 -14.48
C SER A 244 6.39 -6.20 -13.37
N VAL A 245 6.46 -4.90 -13.70
CA VAL A 245 6.21 -3.80 -12.78
C VAL A 245 5.07 -2.96 -13.33
N THR A 246 4.06 -2.74 -12.53
CA THR A 246 2.98 -1.82 -12.85
C THR A 246 3.23 -0.43 -12.25
N CYS A 247 2.50 0.57 -12.70
CA CYS A 247 2.57 1.90 -12.09
C CYS A 247 2.15 1.83 -10.61
N GLY A 248 2.89 2.50 -9.74
CA GLY A 248 2.66 2.48 -8.29
C GLY A 248 3.48 1.44 -7.53
N ASP A 249 4.06 0.48 -8.22
CA ASP A 249 5.00 -0.44 -7.62
C ASP A 249 6.37 0.24 -7.44
N ARG A 250 7.01 0.00 -6.31
CA ARG A 250 8.45 0.23 -6.20
C ARG A 250 9.14 -0.69 -7.19
N PRO A 251 10.33 -0.32 -7.71
CA PRO A 251 11.12 -1.26 -8.51
C PRO A 251 11.13 -2.59 -7.76
N PRO A 252 10.97 -3.70 -8.46
CA PRO A 252 10.58 -4.96 -7.87
C PRO A 252 11.57 -5.38 -6.78
N THR A 253 11.12 -5.39 -5.55
CA THR A 253 11.56 -6.40 -4.60
C THR A 253 10.71 -7.63 -4.98
N GLY A 254 11.05 -8.20 -6.10
CA GLY A 254 10.54 -9.07 -7.03
C GLY A 254 9.53 -10.10 -6.65
N GLU A 255 8.50 -10.23 -7.41
CA GLU A 255 8.02 -11.51 -7.86
C GLU A 255 8.78 -11.79 -9.17
N LEU A 256 9.87 -12.53 -9.07
CA LEU A 256 10.58 -13.09 -10.22
C LEU A 256 9.73 -14.27 -10.71
N GLU A 257 8.82 -14.03 -11.64
CA GLU A 257 8.18 -15.13 -12.34
C GLU A 257 9.25 -15.88 -13.13
N ASN A 258 9.47 -17.15 -12.77
CA ASN A 258 10.36 -18.05 -13.47
C ASN A 258 9.79 -18.40 -14.84
N TRP A 259 10.19 -17.68 -15.84
CA TRP A 259 9.81 -18.03 -17.20
C TRP A 259 10.74 -19.07 -17.76
N VAL A 260 11.04 -20.12 -17.22
CA VAL A 260 11.64 -21.24 -17.96
C VAL A 260 12.71 -22.07 -17.24
N ALA A 261 12.26 -23.00 -16.47
CA ALA A 261 12.92 -24.30 -16.42
C ALA A 261 12.95 -25.00 -17.82
N SER A 262 12.04 -24.67 -18.69
CA SER A 262 11.80 -25.38 -19.94
C SER A 262 12.85 -25.20 -21.04
N PRO A 263 13.40 -24.04 -21.43
CA PRO A 263 14.50 -23.98 -22.42
C PRO A 263 15.86 -24.45 -21.91
N LEU A 264 16.20 -24.20 -20.65
CA LEU A 264 17.44 -24.77 -20.10
C LEU A 264 17.39 -26.30 -20.11
N LYS A 265 16.25 -26.91 -19.74
CA LYS A 265 16.06 -28.37 -19.80
C LYS A 265 16.02 -28.93 -21.22
N LYS A 266 15.40 -28.24 -22.19
CA LYS A 266 15.21 -28.78 -23.55
C LYS A 266 16.41 -28.60 -24.46
N THR A 267 17.15 -27.51 -24.37
CA THR A 267 18.19 -27.14 -25.33
C THR A 267 19.54 -26.83 -24.70
N GLY A 268 19.66 -26.88 -23.35
CA GLY A 268 20.84 -26.40 -22.62
C GLY A 268 21.06 -24.89 -22.77
N ALA A 269 20.22 -24.20 -23.51
CA ALA A 269 20.26 -22.78 -23.83
C ALA A 269 21.71 -22.20 -23.90
N PRO A 270 22.56 -22.66 -24.86
CA PRO A 270 23.99 -22.32 -24.89
C PRO A 270 24.27 -20.82 -24.92
N TRP A 271 23.32 -20.04 -25.42
CA TRP A 271 23.42 -18.59 -25.46
C TRP A 271 23.32 -17.95 -24.05
N ILE A 272 22.50 -18.52 -23.14
CA ILE A 272 22.40 -18.08 -21.73
C ILE A 272 23.74 -18.35 -21.04
N VAL A 273 24.26 -19.57 -21.19
CA VAL A 273 25.55 -19.96 -20.62
C VAL A 273 26.64 -19.00 -21.10
N ARG A 274 26.72 -18.73 -22.42
CA ARG A 274 27.70 -17.78 -22.96
C ARG A 274 27.55 -16.37 -22.40
N LYS A 275 26.32 -15.89 -22.21
CA LYS A 275 26.05 -14.57 -21.60
C LYS A 275 26.57 -14.52 -20.16
N VAL A 276 26.32 -15.57 -19.38
CA VAL A 276 26.79 -15.64 -17.99
C VAL A 276 28.33 -15.74 -17.96
N GLN A 277 28.94 -16.57 -18.80
CA GLN A 277 30.41 -16.67 -18.92
C GLN A 277 31.04 -15.32 -19.27
N GLN A 278 30.45 -14.60 -20.23
CA GLN A 278 30.91 -13.26 -20.61
C GLN A 278 30.77 -12.28 -19.42
N TYR A 279 29.66 -12.32 -18.71
CA TYR A 279 29.44 -11.45 -17.56
C TYR A 279 30.48 -11.72 -16.46
N VAL A 280 30.69 -12.98 -16.09
CA VAL A 280 31.68 -13.37 -15.09
C VAL A 280 33.07 -12.90 -15.50
N ALA A 281 33.44 -13.09 -16.77
CA ALA A 281 34.76 -12.67 -17.28
C ALA A 281 34.96 -11.14 -17.28
N THR A 282 33.90 -10.37 -17.40
CA THR A 282 33.94 -8.89 -17.40
C THR A 282 33.79 -8.27 -16.03
N HIS A 283 33.41 -9.04 -14.99
CA HIS A 283 33.22 -8.59 -13.61
C HIS A 283 34.02 -9.45 -12.62
N PRO A 284 35.36 -9.50 -12.74
CA PRO A 284 36.20 -10.30 -11.85
C PRO A 284 36.14 -9.84 -10.39
N GLU A 285 35.74 -8.58 -10.15
CA GLU A 285 35.57 -8.00 -8.82
C GLU A 285 34.46 -8.67 -7.99
N LEU A 286 33.51 -9.36 -8.64
CA LEU A 286 32.44 -10.06 -7.96
C LEU A 286 32.83 -11.45 -7.43
N ASP A 287 34.00 -11.96 -7.80
CA ASP A 287 34.54 -13.26 -7.39
C ASP A 287 33.50 -14.42 -7.48
N LEU A 288 32.83 -14.52 -8.62
CA LEU A 288 31.68 -15.42 -8.82
C LEU A 288 32.14 -16.87 -9.13
N ALA A 289 31.89 -17.78 -8.19
CA ALA A 289 32.09 -19.23 -8.39
C ALA A 289 30.85 -19.85 -9.09
N VAL A 290 30.62 -19.50 -10.38
CA VAL A 290 29.44 -19.89 -11.12
C VAL A 290 29.49 -21.31 -11.62
N SER A 291 28.48 -22.11 -11.24
CA SER A 291 28.21 -23.41 -11.80
C SER A 291 27.40 -23.32 -13.10
N TYR A 292 27.59 -24.27 -13.99
CA TYR A 292 26.87 -24.36 -15.25
C TYR A 292 26.06 -25.66 -15.32
N PRO A 293 24.82 -25.60 -15.82
CA PRO A 293 23.95 -26.76 -15.86
C PRO A 293 24.37 -27.74 -16.96
N GLY A 294 24.20 -29.04 -16.68
CA GLY A 294 24.54 -30.11 -17.61
C GLY A 294 23.81 -31.41 -17.30
N TRP A 295 23.96 -32.41 -18.17
CA TRP A 295 23.44 -33.76 -17.96
C TRP A 295 24.38 -34.56 -17.10
N HIS A 296 24.01 -34.91 -15.89
CA HIS A 296 24.80 -35.65 -14.93
C HIS A 296 24.12 -36.94 -14.54
N TRP A 297 24.92 -38.01 -14.39
CA TRP A 297 24.45 -39.30 -13.88
C TRP A 297 24.26 -39.22 -12.35
N ALA A 298 23.11 -39.60 -11.85
CA ALA A 298 22.83 -39.69 -10.42
C ALA A 298 22.68 -41.16 -10.01
N GLU A 299 23.56 -41.64 -9.14
CA GLU A 299 23.60 -43.02 -8.66
C GLU A 299 22.32 -43.38 -7.88
N SER A 300 21.77 -42.42 -7.12
CA SER A 300 20.56 -42.62 -6.29
C SER A 300 19.32 -42.97 -7.13
N SER A 301 19.19 -42.34 -8.30
CA SER A 301 18.04 -42.52 -9.20
C SER A 301 18.36 -43.44 -10.41
N ARG A 302 19.64 -43.80 -10.62
CA ARG A 302 20.12 -44.56 -11.75
C ARG A 302 19.70 -43.98 -13.11
N ARG A 303 19.73 -42.64 -13.23
CA ARG A 303 19.39 -41.94 -14.48
C ARG A 303 20.15 -40.61 -14.60
N LYS A 304 20.18 -40.04 -15.81
CA LYS A 304 20.74 -38.72 -16.03
C LYS A 304 19.71 -37.65 -15.67
N HIS A 305 20.16 -36.63 -14.96
CA HIS A 305 19.41 -35.42 -14.66
C HIS A 305 20.10 -34.20 -15.27
N PHE A 306 19.32 -33.27 -15.78
CA PHE A 306 19.83 -31.97 -16.16
C PHE A 306 19.79 -31.05 -14.95
N THR A 307 20.95 -30.75 -14.38
CA THR A 307 21.06 -29.97 -13.14
C THR A 307 22.38 -29.24 -13.04
N PHE A 308 22.53 -28.42 -12.03
CA PHE A 308 23.83 -27.82 -11.67
C PHE A 308 24.62 -28.76 -10.75
N CYS A 309 25.94 -28.57 -10.76
CA CYS A 309 26.85 -29.18 -9.79
C CYS A 309 27.50 -28.11 -8.96
N CYS A 310 28.00 -28.47 -7.78
CA CYS A 310 28.85 -27.55 -7.03
C CYS A 310 30.07 -27.17 -7.84
N PHE A 311 30.35 -25.88 -7.97
CA PHE A 311 31.54 -25.38 -8.67
C PHE A 311 32.86 -25.94 -8.12
N HIS A 312 32.93 -26.19 -6.81
CA HIS A 312 34.14 -26.56 -6.12
C HIS A 312 34.42 -28.07 -6.10
N CYS A 313 33.40 -28.91 -5.96
CA CYS A 313 33.58 -30.34 -5.76
C CYS A 313 32.79 -31.22 -6.74
N GLY A 314 31.99 -30.64 -7.61
CA GLY A 314 31.18 -31.36 -8.58
C GLY A 314 29.96 -32.10 -8.01
N ALA A 315 29.65 -31.97 -6.71
CA ALA A 315 28.49 -32.60 -6.13
C ALA A 315 27.18 -32.07 -6.79
N LEU A 316 26.27 -32.97 -7.13
CA LEU A 316 25.02 -32.62 -7.80
C LEU A 316 24.07 -31.91 -6.87
N ILE A 317 23.41 -30.88 -7.39
CA ILE A 317 22.23 -30.35 -6.78
C ILE A 317 21.07 -31.29 -7.14
N ALA A 318 20.31 -31.80 -6.14
CA ALA A 318 19.17 -32.67 -6.40
C ALA A 318 18.16 -31.93 -7.30
N GLY A 319 17.70 -32.62 -8.38
CA GLY A 319 16.81 -32.00 -9.36
C GLY A 319 15.50 -31.48 -8.75
N GLU A 320 15.00 -32.19 -7.73
CA GLU A 320 13.81 -31.78 -6.98
C GLU A 320 14.01 -30.47 -6.20
N ILE A 321 15.18 -30.27 -5.59
CA ILE A 321 15.53 -29.01 -4.90
C ILE A 321 15.60 -27.86 -5.93
N PHE A 322 16.17 -28.12 -7.11
CA PHE A 322 16.26 -27.12 -8.14
C PHE A 322 14.87 -26.77 -8.73
N GLU A 323 14.00 -27.75 -8.91
CA GLU A 323 12.61 -27.55 -9.34
C GLU A 323 11.80 -26.79 -8.28
N GLN A 324 11.91 -27.15 -7.01
CA GLN A 324 11.29 -26.41 -5.90
C GLN A 324 11.77 -24.97 -5.79
N LEU A 325 13.10 -24.75 -5.92
CA LEU A 325 13.68 -23.40 -5.92
C LEU A 325 13.21 -22.54 -7.10
N LEU A 326 12.80 -23.17 -8.21
CA LEU A 326 12.26 -22.47 -9.37
C LEU A 326 10.74 -22.27 -9.31
N GLU A 327 9.99 -23.13 -8.63
CA GLU A 327 8.53 -23.10 -8.56
C GLU A 327 8.00 -22.32 -7.34
N ASP A 328 8.82 -22.19 -6.32
CA ASP A 328 8.40 -21.62 -5.04
C ASP A 328 8.95 -20.20 -4.86
N ASN A 329 8.14 -19.21 -5.24
CA ASN A 329 8.45 -17.80 -4.99
C ASN A 329 8.60 -17.48 -3.48
N GLU A 330 8.04 -18.32 -2.60
CA GLU A 330 8.23 -18.20 -1.15
C GLU A 330 9.62 -18.68 -0.72
N CYS A 331 10.22 -19.67 -1.41
CA CYS A 331 11.59 -20.10 -1.13
C CYS A 331 12.64 -19.00 -1.40
N MET A 332 12.37 -18.08 -2.32
CA MET A 332 13.24 -16.92 -2.57
C MET A 332 13.18 -15.89 -1.42
N GLN A 333 12.20 -15.96 -0.55
CA GLN A 333 11.99 -15.07 0.61
C GLN A 333 12.24 -15.78 1.96
N ASN A 334 12.40 -17.11 1.98
CA ASN A 334 12.65 -17.84 3.22
C ASN A 334 14.16 -17.80 3.55
N PRO A 335 14.58 -17.20 4.69
CA PRO A 335 15.98 -17.09 5.06
C PRO A 335 16.71 -18.45 5.24
N GLU A 336 16.00 -19.55 5.45
CA GLU A 336 16.59 -20.90 5.57
C GLU A 336 16.91 -21.53 4.20
N TYR A 337 16.29 -21.06 3.10
CA TYR A 337 16.49 -21.53 1.73
C TYR A 337 16.76 -20.38 0.75
N SER A 338 17.02 -19.17 1.25
CA SER A 338 17.16 -18.00 0.40
C SER A 338 18.38 -18.10 -0.52
N LEU A 339 18.11 -18.24 -1.81
CA LEU A 339 19.12 -17.94 -2.84
C LEU A 339 19.43 -16.43 -2.74
N GLY A 340 20.61 -16.10 -2.25
CA GLY A 340 21.05 -14.70 -2.20
C GLY A 340 21.14 -14.14 -3.61
N HIS A 341 20.37 -13.07 -3.92
CA HIS A 341 20.53 -12.35 -5.19
C HIS A 341 21.93 -11.72 -5.25
N VAL A 342 22.67 -12.01 -6.32
CA VAL A 342 24.01 -11.45 -6.53
C VAL A 342 23.99 -10.41 -7.63
N ALA A 343 23.51 -10.76 -8.82
CA ALA A 343 23.49 -9.87 -9.97
C ALA A 343 22.38 -10.25 -10.95
N THR A 344 21.95 -9.30 -11.77
CA THR A 344 21.06 -9.56 -12.90
C THR A 344 21.68 -9.04 -14.19
N ILE A 345 21.85 -9.91 -15.16
CA ILE A 345 22.29 -9.58 -16.52
C ILE A 345 21.06 -9.17 -17.31
N PRO A 346 20.87 -7.88 -17.67
CA PRO A 346 19.69 -7.44 -18.39
C PRO A 346 19.70 -7.99 -19.82
N LEU A 347 18.53 -8.45 -20.28
CA LEU A 347 18.34 -8.92 -21.66
C LEU A 347 17.47 -7.97 -22.47
N LYS A 348 16.26 -7.72 -22.00
CA LYS A 348 15.28 -6.90 -22.71
C LYS A 348 14.31 -6.26 -21.71
N THR A 349 13.97 -5.00 -21.97
CA THR A 349 12.85 -4.34 -21.29
C THR A 349 11.81 -3.99 -22.34
N THR A 350 10.55 -4.26 -22.04
CA THR A 350 9.40 -3.85 -22.85
C THR A 350 8.45 -3.04 -21.98
N GLU A 351 7.82 -2.04 -22.58
CA GLU A 351 6.74 -1.29 -21.93
C GLU A 351 5.51 -1.41 -22.79
N GLU A 352 4.38 -1.65 -22.15
CA GLU A 352 3.08 -1.70 -22.79
C GLU A 352 2.03 -1.01 -21.92
N PHE A 353 0.90 -0.65 -22.55
CA PHE A 353 -0.26 -0.09 -21.84
C PHE A 353 -1.42 -1.06 -22.01
N ILE A 354 -1.90 -1.59 -20.89
CA ILE A 354 -3.06 -2.49 -20.85
C ILE A 354 -4.32 -1.71 -20.44
N ASP A 355 -5.49 -2.15 -20.91
CA ASP A 355 -6.78 -1.57 -20.51
C ASP A 355 -7.12 -1.95 -19.08
N ALA A 356 -6.67 -1.14 -18.13
CA ALA A 356 -6.88 -1.32 -16.71
C ALA A 356 -7.12 0.05 -16.05
N PRO A 357 -8.37 0.52 -16.02
CA PRO A 357 -8.73 1.79 -15.39
C PRO A 357 -8.38 1.80 -13.89
N HIS A 358 -7.57 2.79 -13.46
CA HIS A 358 -7.08 2.85 -12.07
C HIS A 358 -6.74 4.28 -11.65
N TRP A 359 -6.59 4.49 -10.35
CA TRP A 359 -5.99 5.70 -9.80
C TRP A 359 -4.47 5.54 -9.79
N CYS A 360 -3.80 6.26 -10.69
CA CYS A 360 -2.35 6.25 -10.81
C CYS A 360 -1.74 7.27 -9.86
N TYR A 361 -0.72 6.86 -9.12
CA TYR A 361 0.08 7.73 -8.27
C TYR A 361 1.45 7.99 -8.90
N SER A 362 1.89 9.24 -8.92
CA SER A 362 3.23 9.59 -9.40
C SER A 362 3.75 10.86 -8.72
N GLU A 363 4.85 10.75 -7.99
CA GLU A 363 5.55 11.88 -7.40
C GLU A 363 6.10 12.84 -8.47
N ALA A 364 6.55 12.28 -9.59
CA ALA A 364 7.11 13.05 -10.71
C ALA A 364 6.06 13.49 -11.73
N HIS A 365 4.76 13.36 -11.42
CA HIS A 365 3.63 13.67 -12.32
C HIS A 365 3.68 12.94 -13.68
N ARG A 366 4.38 11.80 -13.75
CA ARG A 366 4.41 10.91 -14.93
C ARG A 366 3.38 9.81 -14.75
N PHE A 367 2.16 10.09 -15.21
CA PHE A 367 1.03 9.19 -15.07
C PHE A 367 0.94 8.20 -16.24
N CYS A 368 0.18 7.12 -16.00
CA CYS A 368 -0.35 6.24 -17.05
C CYS A 368 -1.26 7.00 -18.02
N GLN A 369 -1.74 6.32 -19.08
CA GLN A 369 -2.64 6.90 -20.08
C GLN A 369 -4.13 6.85 -19.66
#